data_756df1bfbdf0098f2ca60d104e7d27ae
#
_entry.id   756df1bfbdf0098f2ca60d104e7d27ae
#
_cell.length_a   1.000
_cell.length_b   1.000
_cell.length_c   1.000
_cell.angle_alpha   90.00
_cell.angle_beta   90.00
_cell.angle_gamma   90.00
#
_symmetry.space_group_name_H-M   'P 1'
#
loop_
_entity.id
_entity.type
_entity.pdbx_description
1 polymer ?
#
loop_
_entity_poly.entity_id
_entity_poly.type
_entity_poly.pdbx_seq_one_letter_code
_entity_poly.pdbx_strand_id
1 'polypeptide(L)'
;MFSHLDDPADTAKTATIREIRESGAEPEIDILRYGLTEMEASLVEASAIDLIGLSRLSNKVAGHHDRSFGRIASMELIQMLSAKPVVVRHKALLITVNRIYRSNMSNEELYEATRGIWKLGSRRDHAEYGMAVYQGIVREVYRIEKWHPAGTLPYKTRDAEGFKKSGRWEFEGVIATEVRDEYIGNSVGLGGQNPIRYKNI
;
A
#
# COMPACT_ATOMS: atom_id res chain seq x y z
N MET A 1 18.89 9.95 26.18
CA MET A 1 19.58 9.59 24.94
C MET A 1 20.06 8.13 24.93
N PHE A 2 20.60 7.60 26.01
CA PHE A 2 21.10 6.22 26.07
C PHE A 2 20.15 5.19 26.68
N SER A 3 18.93 5.56 27.00
CA SER A 3 17.90 4.68 27.62
C SER A 3 17.56 3.42 26.81
N HIS A 4 17.83 3.46 25.50
CA HIS A 4 17.58 2.31 24.62
C HIS A 4 18.67 1.24 24.64
N LEU A 5 19.83 1.51 25.26
CA LEU A 5 20.91 0.53 25.40
C LEU A 5 20.69 -0.41 26.59
N ASP A 6 19.90 0.06 27.56
CA ASP A 6 19.61 -0.67 28.80
C ASP A 6 18.12 -1.01 28.93
N ASP A 7 17.37 -0.98 27.79
CA ASP A 7 15.96 -1.35 27.75
C ASP A 7 15.82 -2.84 28.10
N PRO A 8 15.07 -3.19 29.16
CA PRO A 8 14.85 -4.58 29.57
C PRO A 8 13.94 -5.36 28.62
N ALA A 9 13.34 -4.70 27.61
CA ALA A 9 12.50 -5.39 26.64
C ALA A 9 13.33 -6.35 25.79
N ASP A 10 12.92 -7.61 25.71
CA ASP A 10 13.55 -8.63 24.86
C ASP A 10 13.18 -8.39 23.36
N THR A 11 13.91 -7.48 22.75
CA THR A 11 13.75 -7.10 21.33
C THR A 11 14.94 -7.60 20.51
N ALA A 12 14.78 -7.71 19.19
CA ALA A 12 15.89 -8.06 18.30
C ALA A 12 17.09 -7.11 18.47
N LYS A 13 16.83 -5.83 18.77
CA LYS A 13 17.86 -4.82 19.04
C LYS A 13 18.66 -5.14 20.33
N THR A 14 17.97 -5.44 21.41
CA THR A 14 18.62 -5.78 22.68
C THR A 14 19.36 -7.09 22.61
N ALA A 15 18.89 -8.07 21.84
CA ALA A 15 19.61 -9.30 21.57
C ALA A 15 20.93 -9.03 20.84
N THR A 16 20.91 -8.24 19.78
CA THR A 16 22.14 -7.85 19.04
C THR A 16 23.13 -7.09 19.93
N ILE A 17 22.67 -6.16 20.76
CA ILE A 17 23.54 -5.45 21.73
C ILE A 17 24.20 -6.41 22.70
N ARG A 18 23.44 -7.40 23.19
CA ARG A 18 23.96 -8.44 24.08
C ARG A 18 25.05 -9.27 23.40
N GLU A 19 24.79 -9.76 22.18
CA GLU A 19 25.78 -10.52 21.39
C GLU A 19 27.08 -9.74 21.17
N ILE A 20 27.00 -8.44 20.85
CA ILE A 20 28.16 -7.58 20.70
C ILE A 20 28.97 -7.53 22.02
N ARG A 21 28.31 -7.31 23.16
CA ARG A 21 28.98 -7.25 24.47
C ARG A 21 29.58 -8.61 24.90
N GLU A 22 28.88 -9.72 24.62
CA GLU A 22 29.37 -11.06 24.87
C GLU A 22 30.62 -11.40 24.03
N SER A 23 30.77 -10.79 22.85
CA SER A 23 31.99 -10.90 22.03
C SER A 23 33.15 -10.07 22.55
N GLY A 24 33.00 -9.29 23.64
CA GLY A 24 33.98 -8.40 24.21
C GLY A 24 34.10 -7.02 23.52
N ALA A 25 33.12 -6.70 22.65
CA ALA A 25 33.01 -5.40 21.98
C ALA A 25 31.92 -4.54 22.63
N GLU A 26 31.94 -3.24 22.36
CA GLU A 26 30.82 -2.33 22.70
C GLU A 26 30.16 -1.84 21.42
N PRO A 27 28.83 -1.61 21.45
CA PRO A 27 28.13 -1.02 20.32
C PRO A 27 28.66 0.37 19.98
N GLU A 28 28.98 0.61 18.73
CA GLU A 28 29.32 1.94 18.23
C GLU A 28 28.05 2.79 18.09
N ILE A 29 28.11 4.05 18.53
CA ILE A 29 26.97 4.96 18.55
C ILE A 29 27.33 6.23 17.80
N ASP A 30 26.69 6.41 16.66
CA ASP A 30 26.79 7.63 15.87
C ASP A 30 25.58 8.53 16.05
N ILE A 31 25.81 9.82 16.15
CA ILE A 31 24.76 10.84 16.17
C ILE A 31 24.65 11.44 14.77
N LEU A 32 23.63 11.05 14.02
CA LEU A 32 23.39 11.56 12.67
C LEU A 32 23.09 13.06 12.65
N ARG A 33 22.30 13.54 13.61
CA ARG A 33 21.91 14.94 13.77
C ARG A 33 21.62 15.26 15.23
N TYR A 34 21.84 16.51 15.64
CA TYR A 34 21.53 17.01 16.98
C TYR A 34 20.87 18.40 16.89
N GLY A 35 20.25 18.84 17.97
CA GLY A 35 19.54 20.13 18.04
C GLY A 35 18.18 20.13 17.33
N LEU A 36 17.61 18.96 17.10
CA LEU A 36 16.33 18.77 16.44
C LEU A 36 15.17 18.81 17.43
N THR A 37 14.02 19.31 16.98
CA THR A 37 12.73 19.07 17.62
C THR A 37 12.34 17.61 17.44
N GLU A 38 11.35 17.13 18.21
CA GLU A 38 10.83 15.74 18.09
C GLU A 38 10.31 15.44 16.69
N MET A 39 9.60 16.38 16.07
CA MET A 39 9.08 16.22 14.71
C MET A 39 10.20 16.14 13.66
N GLU A 40 11.22 16.99 13.76
CA GLU A 40 12.38 16.94 12.87
C GLU A 40 13.19 15.66 13.06
N ALA A 41 13.36 15.19 14.31
CA ALA A 41 14.02 13.93 14.61
C ALA A 41 13.27 12.74 13.97
N SER A 42 11.94 12.73 14.06
CA SER A 42 11.09 11.70 13.44
C SER A 42 11.19 11.69 11.91
N LEU A 43 11.30 12.88 11.27
CA LEU A 43 11.49 12.98 9.81
C LEU A 43 12.88 12.49 9.38
N VAL A 44 13.92 12.79 10.14
CA VAL A 44 15.29 12.29 9.87
C VAL A 44 15.33 10.77 10.04
N GLU A 45 14.72 10.23 11.09
CA GLU A 45 14.62 8.78 11.31
C GLU A 45 13.90 8.09 10.15
N ALA A 46 12.72 8.58 9.77
CA ALA A 46 11.95 8.02 8.65
C ALA A 46 12.75 8.05 7.34
N SER A 47 13.45 9.15 7.05
CA SER A 47 14.28 9.28 5.84
C SER A 47 15.48 8.32 5.86
N ALA A 48 16.10 8.11 7.02
CA ALA A 48 17.19 7.16 7.18
C ALA A 48 16.72 5.71 6.99
N ILE A 49 15.55 5.37 7.55
CA ILE A 49 14.91 4.06 7.38
C ILE A 49 14.58 3.80 5.91
N ASP A 50 14.02 4.79 5.21
CA ASP A 50 13.70 4.70 3.78
C ASP A 50 14.94 4.50 2.90
N LEU A 51 16.04 5.13 3.28
CA LEU A 51 17.32 5.05 2.55
C LEU A 51 18.01 3.70 2.75
N ILE A 52 18.09 3.23 3.99
CA ILE A 52 18.80 2.00 4.39
C ILE A 52 17.96 0.77 4.04
N GLY A 53 16.65 0.86 4.24
CA GLY A 53 15.67 -0.22 4.08
C GLY A 53 15.49 -1.03 5.36
N LEU A 54 14.24 -1.31 5.72
CA LEU A 54 13.86 -2.04 6.94
C LEU A 54 14.52 -3.42 7.07
N SER A 55 14.80 -4.09 5.96
CA SER A 55 15.43 -5.42 5.97
C SER A 55 16.86 -5.42 6.50
N ARG A 56 17.51 -4.26 6.57
CA ARG A 56 18.88 -4.07 7.09
C ARG A 56 18.90 -3.46 8.48
N LEU A 57 17.74 -3.19 9.05
CA LEU A 57 17.61 -2.53 10.35
C LEU A 57 16.92 -3.48 11.34
N SER A 58 17.19 -3.29 12.63
CA SER A 58 16.44 -3.95 13.71
C SER A 58 15.07 -3.31 13.98
N ASN A 59 14.71 -2.25 13.24
CA ASN A 59 13.43 -1.58 13.35
C ASN A 59 12.29 -2.49 12.84
N LYS A 60 11.23 -2.64 13.64
CA LYS A 60 10.05 -3.45 13.27
C LYS A 60 9.01 -2.66 12.46
N VAL A 61 9.07 -1.35 12.51
CA VAL A 61 8.14 -0.42 11.85
C VAL A 61 8.91 0.63 11.09
N ALA A 62 8.39 1.03 9.94
CA ALA A 62 8.80 2.23 9.25
C ALA A 62 8.50 3.46 10.11
N GLY A 63 9.30 4.52 9.99
CA GLY A 63 9.13 5.76 10.75
C GLY A 63 7.75 6.39 10.60
N HIS A 64 7.48 7.40 11.40
CA HIS A 64 6.21 8.14 11.32
C HIS A 64 6.02 8.76 9.92
N HIS A 65 4.78 8.69 9.39
CA HIS A 65 4.39 9.20 8.06
C HIS A 65 5.00 8.47 6.84
N ASP A 66 5.59 7.30 7.01
CA ASP A 66 6.19 6.48 5.95
C ASP A 66 5.26 6.27 4.74
N ARG A 67 3.96 6.05 5.00
CA ARG A 67 2.97 5.74 3.96
C ARG A 67 2.42 6.96 3.22
N SER A 68 2.53 8.14 3.83
CA SER A 68 1.97 9.36 3.25
C SER A 68 3.01 10.21 2.53
N PHE A 69 4.24 10.19 3.02
CA PHE A 69 5.33 11.07 2.56
C PHE A 69 6.69 10.36 2.48
N GLY A 70 6.71 9.02 2.47
CA GLY A 70 7.91 8.22 2.38
C GLY A 70 8.59 8.29 1.01
N ARG A 71 9.60 7.46 0.81
CA ARG A 71 10.33 7.39 -0.45
C ARG A 71 9.41 7.04 -1.62
N ILE A 72 9.42 7.89 -2.63
CA ILE A 72 8.62 7.74 -3.86
C ILE A 72 9.51 7.95 -5.09
N ALA A 73 9.26 7.23 -6.18
CA ALA A 73 9.93 7.48 -7.45
C ALA A 73 9.51 8.86 -8.00
N SER A 74 10.48 9.63 -8.53
CA SER A 74 10.22 10.99 -9.03
C SER A 74 9.12 11.04 -10.09
N MET A 75 9.10 10.08 -11.02
CA MET A 75 8.05 9.99 -12.04
C MET A 75 6.67 9.74 -11.44
N GLU A 76 6.58 8.96 -10.38
CA GLU A 76 5.32 8.71 -9.68
C GLU A 76 4.82 9.96 -8.97
N LEU A 77 5.72 10.70 -8.31
CA LEU A 77 5.38 11.99 -7.70
C LEU A 77 4.90 13.01 -8.74
N ILE A 78 5.59 13.10 -9.89
CA ILE A 78 5.18 13.97 -11.00
C ILE A 78 3.78 13.59 -11.48
N GLN A 79 3.48 12.32 -11.69
CA GLN A 79 2.14 11.86 -12.06
C GLN A 79 1.10 12.23 -11.02
N MET A 80 1.41 12.09 -9.73
CA MET A 80 0.50 12.48 -8.66
C MET A 80 0.19 13.98 -8.66
N LEU A 81 1.21 14.81 -8.85
CA LEU A 81 1.07 16.27 -8.84
C LEU A 81 0.42 16.83 -10.12
N SER A 82 0.58 16.14 -11.25
CA SER A 82 0.02 16.55 -12.54
C SER A 82 -1.33 15.95 -12.88
N ALA A 83 -1.83 15.00 -12.07
CA ALA A 83 -3.09 14.32 -12.29
C ALA A 83 -4.28 15.28 -12.29
N LYS A 84 -5.05 15.28 -13.37
CA LYS A 84 -6.24 16.14 -13.52
C LYS A 84 -7.44 15.47 -12.84
N PRO A 85 -8.32 16.23 -12.18
CA PRO A 85 -9.57 15.69 -11.67
C PRO A 85 -10.43 15.11 -12.79
N VAL A 86 -11.02 13.93 -12.57
CA VAL A 86 -11.96 13.33 -13.50
C VAL A 86 -13.25 12.93 -12.78
N VAL A 87 -14.38 13.16 -13.44
CA VAL A 87 -15.69 12.72 -12.97
C VAL A 87 -15.96 11.32 -13.51
N VAL A 88 -16.12 10.35 -12.60
CA VAL A 88 -16.49 8.99 -13.00
C VAL A 88 -17.97 8.97 -13.42
N ARG A 89 -18.23 8.68 -14.69
CA ARG A 89 -19.58 8.66 -15.28
C ARG A 89 -20.17 7.26 -15.37
N HIS A 90 -19.33 6.23 -15.38
CA HIS A 90 -19.74 4.84 -15.48
C HIS A 90 -20.10 4.26 -14.12
N LYS A 91 -20.87 3.17 -14.12
CA LYS A 91 -21.17 2.40 -12.91
C LYS A 91 -19.92 1.64 -12.46
N ALA A 92 -19.24 2.17 -11.49
CA ALA A 92 -17.93 1.68 -11.11
C ALA A 92 -17.71 1.51 -9.61
N LEU A 93 -16.82 0.57 -9.27
CA LEU A 93 -16.19 0.46 -7.98
C LEU A 93 -14.81 1.09 -8.05
N LEU A 94 -14.56 2.15 -7.28
CA LEU A 94 -13.22 2.65 -7.03
C LEU A 94 -12.61 1.82 -5.89
N ILE A 95 -11.55 1.11 -6.19
CA ILE A 95 -10.89 0.16 -5.30
C ILE A 95 -9.53 0.69 -4.93
N THR A 96 -9.41 1.21 -3.71
CA THR A 96 -8.16 1.79 -3.20
C THR A 96 -7.18 0.69 -2.79
N VAL A 97 -6.06 0.61 -3.49
CA VAL A 97 -5.03 -0.42 -3.31
C VAL A 97 -3.76 0.08 -2.59
N ASN A 98 -3.86 1.18 -1.85
CA ASN A 98 -2.72 1.88 -1.22
C ASN A 98 -1.81 0.98 -0.35
N ARG A 99 -2.35 -0.10 0.24
CA ARG A 99 -1.58 -0.98 1.13
C ARG A 99 -0.70 -1.98 0.40
N ILE A 100 -1.04 -2.28 -0.86
CA ILE A 100 -0.40 -3.35 -1.62
C ILE A 100 0.21 -2.87 -2.94
N TYR A 101 -0.16 -1.67 -3.39
CA TYR A 101 0.38 -1.09 -4.62
C TYR A 101 1.88 -0.83 -4.49
N ARG A 102 2.61 -1.16 -5.53
CA ARG A 102 4.01 -0.82 -5.78
C ARG A 102 4.14 -0.40 -7.25
N SER A 103 4.97 0.59 -7.53
CA SER A 103 5.14 1.14 -8.89
C SER A 103 5.69 0.12 -9.90
N ASN A 104 6.35 -0.93 -9.43
CA ASN A 104 6.91 -2.01 -10.25
C ASN A 104 6.04 -3.28 -10.28
N MET A 105 4.76 -3.20 -9.87
CA MET A 105 3.84 -4.33 -9.99
C MET A 105 3.61 -4.68 -11.45
N SER A 106 3.56 -5.99 -11.73
CA SER A 106 3.06 -6.50 -13.00
C SER A 106 1.55 -6.23 -13.15
N ASN A 107 1.06 -6.29 -14.39
CA ASN A 107 -0.38 -6.17 -14.66
C ASN A 107 -1.20 -7.25 -13.92
N GLU A 108 -0.66 -8.46 -13.79
CA GLU A 108 -1.29 -9.55 -13.05
C GLU A 108 -1.38 -9.24 -11.55
N GLU A 109 -0.31 -8.76 -10.94
CA GLU A 109 -0.31 -8.35 -9.53
C GLU A 109 -1.33 -7.24 -9.27
N LEU A 110 -1.39 -6.23 -10.14
CA LEU A 110 -2.35 -5.13 -10.00
C LEU A 110 -3.80 -5.62 -10.19
N TYR A 111 -4.03 -6.52 -11.16
CA TYR A 111 -5.33 -7.14 -11.38
C TYR A 111 -5.78 -7.93 -10.14
N GLU A 112 -4.95 -8.83 -9.65
CA GLU A 112 -5.26 -9.63 -8.46
C GLU A 112 -5.46 -8.77 -7.20
N ALA A 113 -4.69 -7.69 -7.06
CA ALA A 113 -4.86 -6.72 -5.99
C ALA A 113 -6.20 -5.99 -6.06
N THR A 114 -6.70 -5.76 -7.27
CA THR A 114 -7.93 -5.01 -7.52
C THR A 114 -9.17 -5.89 -7.47
N ARG A 115 -9.14 -7.06 -8.12
CA ARG A 115 -10.32 -7.93 -8.30
C ARG A 115 -10.88 -8.53 -7.01
N GLY A 116 -10.10 -8.66 -5.99
CA GLY A 116 -10.56 -9.28 -4.74
C GLY A 116 -9.56 -9.03 -3.62
N ILE A 117 -9.86 -9.31 -2.47
CA ILE A 117 -10.90 -10.06 -1.78
C ILE A 117 -11.70 -9.04 -0.94
N TRP A 118 -12.88 -8.66 -1.36
CA TRP A 118 -13.59 -7.50 -0.82
C TRP A 118 -14.86 -7.88 -0.08
N LYS A 119 -15.14 -7.21 1.04
CA LYS A 119 -16.44 -7.31 1.72
C LYS A 119 -17.41 -6.36 1.03
N LEU A 120 -18.30 -6.91 0.20
CA LEU A 120 -19.23 -6.18 -0.65
C LEU A 120 -20.66 -6.68 -0.45
N GLY A 121 -21.62 -5.77 -0.45
CA GLY A 121 -23.06 -6.09 -0.52
C GLY A 121 -23.52 -6.33 -1.97
N SER A 122 -24.84 -6.55 -2.14
CA SER A 122 -25.47 -6.82 -3.45
C SER A 122 -25.33 -5.67 -4.47
N ARG A 123 -25.10 -4.45 -4.01
CA ARG A 123 -24.84 -3.30 -4.92
C ARG A 123 -23.70 -3.58 -5.91
N ARG A 124 -22.75 -4.47 -5.57
CA ARG A 124 -21.66 -4.87 -6.49
C ARG A 124 -22.18 -5.41 -7.83
N ASP A 125 -23.35 -6.06 -7.81
CA ASP A 125 -23.91 -6.71 -9.00
C ASP A 125 -24.32 -5.69 -10.09
N HIS A 126 -24.40 -4.41 -9.74
CA HIS A 126 -24.68 -3.31 -10.68
C HIS A 126 -23.39 -2.62 -11.18
N ALA A 127 -22.23 -3.00 -10.68
CA ALA A 127 -20.96 -2.42 -11.12
C ALA A 127 -20.52 -3.01 -12.46
N GLU A 128 -20.27 -2.15 -13.41
CA GLU A 128 -19.75 -2.51 -14.73
C GLU A 128 -18.23 -2.50 -14.75
N TYR A 129 -17.63 -1.63 -13.92
CA TYR A 129 -16.18 -1.45 -13.89
C TYR A 129 -15.59 -1.49 -12.47
N GLY A 130 -14.39 -2.07 -12.37
CA GLY A 130 -13.53 -2.00 -11.20
C GLY A 130 -12.30 -1.15 -11.52
N MET A 131 -12.07 -0.06 -10.79
CA MET A 131 -10.95 0.85 -11.00
C MET A 131 -9.94 0.72 -9.87
N ALA A 132 -8.71 0.32 -10.20
CA ALA A 132 -7.58 0.35 -9.28
C ALA A 132 -7.20 1.80 -8.97
N VAL A 133 -7.26 2.21 -7.70
CA VAL A 133 -6.93 3.57 -7.28
C VAL A 133 -5.78 3.55 -6.28
N TYR A 134 -4.72 4.26 -6.60
CA TYR A 134 -3.60 4.49 -5.70
C TYR A 134 -3.39 6.00 -5.50
N GLN A 135 -3.36 6.43 -4.23
CA GLN A 135 -3.23 7.85 -3.87
C GLN A 135 -4.22 8.78 -4.61
N GLY A 136 -5.46 8.29 -4.80
CA GLY A 136 -6.51 9.04 -5.50
C GLY A 136 -6.42 9.03 -7.02
N ILE A 137 -5.42 8.40 -7.62
CA ILE A 137 -5.20 8.32 -9.06
C ILE A 137 -5.58 6.94 -9.58
N VAL A 138 -6.30 6.89 -10.69
CA VAL A 138 -6.66 5.64 -11.36
C VAL A 138 -5.41 5.06 -12.03
N ARG A 139 -5.09 3.82 -11.67
CA ARG A 139 -3.94 3.08 -12.19
C ARG A 139 -4.33 2.07 -13.25
N GLU A 140 -5.52 1.49 -13.16
CA GLU A 140 -6.06 0.62 -14.18
C GLU A 140 -7.60 0.56 -14.07
N VAL A 141 -8.27 0.20 -15.18
CA VAL A 141 -9.71 0.02 -15.28
C VAL A 141 -9.99 -1.36 -15.83
N TYR A 142 -10.81 -2.11 -15.09
CA TYR A 142 -11.24 -3.45 -15.48
C TYR A 142 -12.73 -3.46 -15.72
N ARG A 143 -13.19 -4.05 -16.84
CA ARG A 143 -14.59 -4.40 -17.05
C ARG A 143 -14.90 -5.66 -16.25
N ILE A 144 -15.90 -5.59 -15.40
CA ILE A 144 -16.34 -6.71 -14.57
C ILE A 144 -17.25 -7.60 -15.42
N GLU A 145 -16.88 -8.85 -15.56
CA GLU A 145 -17.66 -9.84 -16.31
C GLU A 145 -18.50 -10.69 -15.37
N LYS A 146 -17.96 -11.05 -14.21
CA LYS A 146 -18.66 -11.91 -13.26
C LYS A 146 -18.13 -11.74 -11.83
N TRP A 147 -19.01 -11.87 -10.86
CA TRP A 147 -18.68 -11.93 -9.44
C TRP A 147 -18.63 -13.37 -8.94
N HIS A 148 -17.63 -13.67 -8.11
CA HIS A 148 -17.42 -14.96 -7.48
C HIS A 148 -17.22 -14.80 -5.97
N PRO A 149 -17.61 -15.81 -5.16
CA PRO A 149 -17.14 -15.88 -3.78
C PRO A 149 -15.61 -15.90 -3.73
N ALA A 150 -15.03 -15.16 -2.79
CA ALA A 150 -13.58 -15.04 -2.67
C ALA A 150 -12.89 -16.39 -2.46
N GLY A 151 -11.73 -16.56 -3.10
CA GLY A 151 -10.93 -17.79 -3.08
C GLY A 151 -11.45 -18.88 -4.04
N THR A 152 -12.37 -18.54 -4.97
CA THR A 152 -12.82 -19.47 -6.03
C THR A 152 -11.96 -19.38 -7.29
N LEU A 153 -11.51 -18.17 -7.62
CA LEU A 153 -10.64 -17.96 -8.78
C LEU A 153 -9.18 -18.25 -8.42
N PRO A 154 -8.38 -18.74 -9.38
CA PRO A 154 -6.96 -18.96 -9.15
C PRO A 154 -6.24 -17.62 -8.95
N TYR A 155 -5.29 -17.60 -8.02
CA TYR A 155 -4.36 -16.51 -7.79
C TYR A 155 -2.94 -17.01 -8.07
N LYS A 156 -2.13 -16.20 -8.74
CA LYS A 156 -0.75 -16.53 -9.10
C LYS A 156 0.26 -15.75 -8.28
N THR A 157 -0.13 -14.54 -7.84
CA THR A 157 0.79 -13.60 -7.21
C THR A 157 0.59 -13.49 -5.70
N ARG A 158 -0.48 -14.06 -5.16
CA ARG A 158 -0.78 -14.09 -3.72
C ARG A 158 -1.60 -15.31 -3.33
N ASP A 159 -1.53 -15.69 -2.06
CA ASP A 159 -2.41 -16.71 -1.49
C ASP A 159 -3.82 -16.15 -1.22
N ALA A 160 -4.83 -16.88 -1.65
CA ALA A 160 -6.24 -16.58 -1.46
C ALA A 160 -7.03 -17.74 -0.84
N GLU A 161 -6.40 -18.88 -0.55
CA GLU A 161 -7.10 -20.07 -0.05
C GLU A 161 -7.76 -19.86 1.30
N GLY A 162 -7.12 -19.09 2.18
CA GLY A 162 -7.66 -18.77 3.50
C GLY A 162 -8.96 -17.95 3.49
N PHE A 163 -9.40 -17.45 2.31
CA PHE A 163 -10.60 -16.63 2.19
C PHE A 163 -11.83 -17.36 1.67
N LYS A 164 -11.70 -18.64 1.36
CA LYS A 164 -12.86 -19.50 1.07
C LYS A 164 -13.85 -19.45 2.24
N LYS A 165 -15.14 -19.23 1.94
CA LYS A 165 -16.22 -19.06 2.93
C LYS A 165 -16.14 -17.83 3.85
N SER A 166 -15.32 -16.82 3.53
CA SER A 166 -15.21 -15.58 4.31
C SER A 166 -16.39 -14.60 4.14
N GLY A 167 -17.32 -14.88 3.24
CA GLY A 167 -18.38 -13.95 2.84
C GLY A 167 -17.88 -12.75 2.04
N ARG A 168 -16.67 -12.84 1.51
CA ARG A 168 -16.05 -11.83 0.63
C ARG A 168 -16.23 -12.19 -0.82
N TRP A 169 -15.96 -11.24 -1.70
CA TRP A 169 -16.20 -11.33 -3.12
C TRP A 169 -14.96 -10.94 -3.92
N GLU A 170 -14.84 -11.55 -5.08
CA GLU A 170 -13.84 -11.26 -6.10
C GLU A 170 -14.51 -11.22 -7.47
N PHE A 171 -13.98 -10.44 -8.41
CA PHE A 171 -14.52 -10.41 -9.75
C PHE A 171 -13.58 -11.06 -10.77
N GLU A 172 -14.16 -11.61 -11.79
CA GLU A 172 -13.52 -11.94 -13.05
C GLU A 172 -13.76 -10.80 -14.04
N GLY A 173 -12.73 -10.39 -14.78
CA GLY A 173 -12.84 -9.27 -15.70
C GLY A 173 -11.58 -9.09 -16.53
N VAL A 174 -11.65 -8.17 -17.45
CA VAL A 174 -10.59 -7.82 -18.40
C VAL A 174 -10.30 -6.33 -18.37
N ILE A 175 -9.15 -5.90 -18.91
CA ILE A 175 -8.86 -4.47 -19.06
C ILE A 175 -9.95 -3.82 -19.92
N ALA A 176 -10.53 -2.75 -19.43
CA ALA A 176 -11.64 -2.02 -20.07
C ALA A 176 -11.11 -1.02 -21.10
N THR A 177 -10.57 -1.51 -22.22
CA THR A 177 -9.93 -0.69 -23.24
C THR A 177 -10.83 0.41 -23.78
N GLU A 178 -12.14 0.22 -23.75
CA GLU A 178 -13.16 1.14 -24.24
C GLU A 178 -13.32 2.43 -23.43
N VAL A 179 -12.99 2.38 -22.12
CA VAL A 179 -13.14 3.54 -21.22
C VAL A 179 -11.83 3.88 -20.48
N ARG A 180 -10.83 3.03 -20.62
CA ARG A 180 -9.58 3.11 -19.89
C ARG A 180 -8.92 4.48 -19.99
N ASP A 181 -8.82 5.02 -21.19
CA ASP A 181 -8.10 6.26 -21.49
C ASP A 181 -8.78 7.51 -20.89
N GLU A 182 -10.08 7.43 -20.54
CA GLU A 182 -10.76 8.51 -19.84
C GLU A 182 -10.29 8.67 -18.40
N TYR A 183 -9.82 7.58 -17.78
CA TYR A 183 -9.58 7.53 -16.33
C TYR A 183 -8.12 7.36 -15.93
N ILE A 184 -7.33 6.63 -16.71
CA ILE A 184 -5.92 6.33 -16.36
C ILE A 184 -5.13 7.62 -16.12
N GLY A 185 -4.38 7.63 -15.00
CA GLY A 185 -3.55 8.77 -14.61
C GLY A 185 -4.31 9.99 -14.10
N ASN A 186 -5.65 9.95 -14.13
CA ASN A 186 -6.50 11.02 -13.64
C ASN A 186 -6.91 10.81 -12.18
N SER A 187 -7.19 11.90 -11.47
CA SER A 187 -7.56 11.90 -10.06
C SER A 187 -9.07 11.74 -9.89
N VAL A 188 -9.46 10.74 -9.10
CA VAL A 188 -10.83 10.52 -8.60
C VAL A 188 -10.99 10.95 -7.14
N GLY A 189 -10.02 11.69 -6.63
CA GLY A 189 -9.92 12.15 -5.25
C GLY A 189 -9.50 11.06 -4.27
N LEU A 190 -8.94 11.49 -3.15
CA LEU A 190 -8.56 10.60 -2.07
C LEU A 190 -9.80 9.91 -1.49
N GLY A 191 -9.67 8.65 -1.13
CA GLY A 191 -10.67 7.89 -0.41
C GLY A 191 -10.62 8.16 1.10
N GLY A 192 -11.70 7.75 1.80
CA GLY A 192 -11.70 7.66 3.25
C GLY A 192 -11.12 6.31 3.74
N GLN A 193 -11.48 5.92 4.97
CA GLN A 193 -11.02 4.66 5.57
C GLN A 193 -11.50 3.41 4.80
N ASN A 194 -12.69 3.49 4.15
CA ASN A 194 -13.19 2.39 3.33
C ASN A 194 -12.44 2.36 2.00
N PRO A 195 -11.76 1.25 1.65
CA PRO A 195 -11.07 1.13 0.37
C PRO A 195 -12.01 1.06 -0.84
N ILE A 196 -13.29 0.82 -0.63
CA ILE A 196 -14.29 0.69 -1.71
C ILE A 196 -15.21 1.90 -1.73
N ARG A 197 -15.33 2.52 -2.91
CA ARG A 197 -16.29 3.58 -3.17
C ARG A 197 -17.14 3.22 -4.40
N TYR A 198 -18.44 3.23 -4.23
CA TYR A 198 -19.39 3.03 -5.33
C TYR A 198 -19.59 4.35 -6.09
N LYS A 199 -19.63 4.29 -7.43
CA LYS A 199 -19.93 5.40 -8.32
C LYS A 199 -21.07 5.02 -9.26
N ASN A 200 -22.11 5.86 -9.27
CA ASN A 200 -23.29 5.72 -10.15
C ASN A 200 -24.06 4.38 -10.03
N ILE A 201 -23.97 3.75 -8.85
CA ILE A 201 -24.60 2.47 -8.53
C ILE A 201 -25.57 2.64 -7.37
#